data_8f0a5cadde7c10cdc02641fdb19d0d6e
#
_entry.id   8f0a5cadde7c10cdc02641fdb19d0d6e
#
_cell.length_a   1.000
_cell.length_b   1.000
_cell.length_c   1.000
_cell.angle_alpha   90.00
_cell.angle_beta   90.00
_cell.angle_gamma   90.00
#
_symmetry.space_group_name_H-M   'P 1'
#
loop_
_entity.id
_entity.type
_entity.pdbx_description
1 polymer ?
#
loop_
_entity_poly.entity_id
_entity_poly.type
_entity_poly.pdbx_seq_one_letter_code
_entity_poly.pdbx_strand_id
1 'polypeptide(L)'
;MPDPETDKSSPVSAPRFEPDAGWVPADERVFGVDRRTIAPTLAVFALVIVMSVVLPVVNANVPYADIVKAGDVVELQGDVTFVPETGWGITSGVRAGNAPLSGEYPATATVEDRAVKFTVHTAPFDGDANKLLDQIETTSDAVNHGRVVQVAGAHTTIVTDQGKQGATARITGPRTAGVVAAFVFNGRGVEAVATGPSDTGPEPTAAVFRMIRSISHPGEGKQ
;
A
#
# COMPACT_ATOMS: atom_id res chain seq x y z
N MET A 1 -45.05 -30.86 -89.29
CA MET A 1 -44.63 -29.53 -88.82
C MET A 1 -44.96 -29.52 -87.34
N PRO A 2 -43.99 -29.82 -86.40
CA PRO A 2 -44.25 -29.80 -84.97
C PRO A 2 -43.98 -28.42 -84.41
N ASP A 3 -44.85 -28.00 -83.44
CA ASP A 3 -44.79 -26.77 -82.72
C ASP A 3 -43.58 -26.72 -81.72
N PRO A 4 -42.99 -25.55 -81.52
CA PRO A 4 -41.93 -25.42 -80.50
C PRO A 4 -42.54 -25.30 -79.14
N GLU A 5 -42.12 -26.21 -78.28
CA GLU A 5 -42.40 -26.30 -76.84
C GLU A 5 -41.73 -25.13 -76.11
N THR A 6 -42.55 -24.26 -75.53
CA THR A 6 -42.14 -23.11 -74.79
C THR A 6 -41.65 -23.57 -73.40
N ASP A 7 -40.35 -23.67 -73.20
CA ASP A 7 -39.71 -23.91 -71.93
C ASP A 7 -39.99 -22.74 -70.96
N LYS A 8 -40.89 -22.98 -69.99
CA LYS A 8 -41.13 -22.07 -68.87
C LYS A 8 -40.11 -22.37 -67.82
N SER A 9 -38.94 -21.76 -67.95
CA SER A 9 -38.01 -21.70 -66.86
C SER A 9 -38.60 -20.91 -65.63
N SER A 10 -38.95 -21.61 -64.60
CA SER A 10 -39.39 -21.03 -63.34
C SER A 10 -38.28 -20.18 -62.75
N PRO A 11 -38.60 -18.95 -62.26
CA PRO A 11 -37.58 -18.12 -61.62
C PRO A 11 -37.06 -18.81 -60.34
N VAL A 12 -35.76 -19.07 -60.32
CA VAL A 12 -35.06 -19.53 -59.11
C VAL A 12 -35.22 -18.43 -58.07
N SER A 13 -36.04 -18.70 -57.05
CA SER A 13 -36.17 -17.81 -55.88
C SER A 13 -34.81 -17.65 -55.23
N ALA A 14 -34.28 -16.43 -55.20
CA ALA A 14 -33.06 -16.10 -54.47
C ALA A 14 -33.22 -16.52 -52.99
N PRO A 15 -32.19 -17.09 -52.39
CA PRO A 15 -32.26 -17.49 -51.00
C PRO A 15 -32.60 -16.27 -50.14
N ARG A 16 -33.72 -16.38 -49.39
CA ARG A 16 -34.15 -15.34 -48.46
C ARG A 16 -33.13 -15.32 -47.32
N PHE A 17 -32.49 -14.19 -47.13
CA PHE A 17 -31.56 -14.00 -45.99
C PHE A 17 -32.36 -14.16 -44.70
N GLU A 18 -32.07 -15.20 -43.94
CA GLU A 18 -32.56 -15.39 -42.58
C GLU A 18 -31.41 -15.01 -41.64
N PRO A 19 -31.55 -13.90 -40.91
CA PRO A 19 -30.52 -13.51 -39.95
C PRO A 19 -30.44 -14.48 -38.79
N ASP A 20 -29.23 -14.79 -38.32
CA ASP A 20 -28.98 -15.61 -37.14
C ASP A 20 -29.71 -15.02 -35.93
N ALA A 21 -30.06 -15.90 -34.93
CA ALA A 21 -30.82 -15.54 -33.74
C ALA A 21 -30.15 -14.41 -32.90
N GLY A 22 -28.88 -14.12 -33.12
CA GLY A 22 -28.11 -13.04 -32.49
C GLY A 22 -27.94 -11.79 -33.38
N TRP A 23 -28.51 -11.77 -34.61
CA TRP A 23 -28.34 -10.60 -35.47
C TRP A 23 -29.20 -9.42 -35.00
N VAL A 24 -28.52 -8.28 -34.74
CA VAL A 24 -29.15 -7.03 -34.28
C VAL A 24 -29.09 -6.01 -35.43
N PRO A 25 -30.25 -5.45 -35.86
CA PRO A 25 -30.30 -4.40 -36.86
C PRO A 25 -29.42 -3.20 -36.50
N ALA A 26 -28.89 -2.51 -37.52
CA ALA A 26 -27.98 -1.38 -37.28
C ALA A 26 -28.63 -0.18 -36.57
N ASP A 27 -29.92 -0.04 -36.66
CA ASP A 27 -30.76 0.98 -36.01
C ASP A 27 -30.95 0.74 -34.50
N GLU A 28 -30.73 -0.47 -34.01
CA GLU A 28 -30.73 -0.79 -32.58
C GLU A 28 -29.34 -0.65 -31.92
N ARG A 29 -28.31 -0.30 -32.69
CA ARG A 29 -26.94 -0.10 -32.16
C ARG A 29 -26.70 1.35 -31.79
N VAL A 30 -26.32 1.60 -30.55
CA VAL A 30 -25.88 2.91 -30.08
C VAL A 30 -24.35 2.88 -30.03
N PHE A 31 -23.66 3.72 -30.82
CA PHE A 31 -22.19 3.73 -30.95
C PHE A 31 -21.57 2.35 -31.31
N GLY A 32 -22.32 1.54 -32.10
CA GLY A 32 -21.85 0.21 -32.52
C GLY A 32 -22.03 -0.92 -31.50
N VAL A 33 -22.65 -0.63 -30.37
CA VAL A 33 -22.91 -1.61 -29.28
C VAL A 33 -24.39 -1.95 -29.23
N ASP A 34 -24.72 -3.21 -28.98
CA ASP A 34 -26.10 -3.66 -28.78
C ASP A 34 -26.71 -2.94 -27.55
N ARG A 35 -27.89 -2.36 -27.75
CA ARG A 35 -28.62 -1.62 -26.70
C ARG A 35 -28.88 -2.45 -25.46
N ARG A 36 -28.97 -3.77 -25.60
CA ARG A 36 -29.18 -4.70 -24.47
C ARG A 36 -27.94 -4.84 -23.59
N THR A 37 -26.74 -4.59 -24.15
CA THR A 37 -25.47 -4.70 -23.38
C THR A 37 -25.07 -3.38 -22.72
N ILE A 38 -25.71 -2.26 -23.06
CA ILE A 38 -25.39 -0.95 -22.51
C ILE A 38 -25.59 -0.91 -20.98
N ALA A 39 -26.74 -1.43 -20.52
CA ALA A 39 -27.03 -1.41 -19.08
C ALA A 39 -26.03 -2.22 -18.24
N PRO A 40 -25.71 -3.49 -18.58
CA PRO A 40 -24.69 -4.23 -17.83
C PRO A 40 -23.29 -3.61 -17.97
N THR A 41 -22.92 -3.05 -19.12
CA THR A 41 -21.63 -2.37 -19.32
C THR A 41 -21.52 -1.13 -18.44
N LEU A 42 -22.57 -0.31 -18.37
CA LEU A 42 -22.61 0.85 -17.48
C LEU A 42 -22.54 0.45 -16.01
N ALA A 43 -23.19 -0.65 -15.62
CA ALA A 43 -23.10 -1.15 -14.24
C ALA A 43 -21.68 -1.57 -13.87
N VAL A 44 -20.98 -2.29 -14.75
CA VAL A 44 -19.59 -2.68 -14.55
C VAL A 44 -18.69 -1.43 -14.51
N PHE A 45 -18.89 -0.48 -15.41
CA PHE A 45 -18.12 0.75 -15.44
C PHE A 45 -18.33 1.60 -14.17
N ALA A 46 -19.58 1.71 -13.71
CA ALA A 46 -19.90 2.38 -12.45
C ALA A 46 -19.23 1.69 -11.26
N LEU A 47 -19.23 0.35 -11.22
CA LEU A 47 -18.54 -0.41 -10.18
C LEU A 47 -17.03 -0.15 -10.20
N VAL A 48 -16.41 -0.12 -11.38
CA VAL A 48 -14.98 0.20 -11.52
C VAL A 48 -14.68 1.61 -11.00
N ILE A 49 -15.53 2.60 -11.34
CA ILE A 49 -15.38 3.97 -10.82
C ILE A 49 -15.50 3.99 -9.29
N VAL A 50 -16.49 3.32 -8.73
CA VAL A 50 -16.67 3.25 -7.27
C VAL A 50 -15.45 2.64 -6.60
N MET A 51 -14.96 1.51 -7.10
CA MET A 51 -13.80 0.82 -6.53
C MET A 51 -12.49 1.59 -6.73
N SER A 52 -12.31 2.24 -7.88
CA SER A 52 -11.02 2.85 -8.24
C SER A 52 -10.89 4.33 -7.84
N VAL A 53 -12.02 5.02 -7.66
CA VAL A 53 -12.04 6.46 -7.38
C VAL A 53 -12.77 6.76 -6.08
N VAL A 54 -14.03 6.34 -5.97
CA VAL A 54 -14.88 6.73 -4.84
C VAL A 54 -14.35 6.15 -3.52
N LEU A 55 -14.08 4.84 -3.48
CA LEU A 55 -13.57 4.20 -2.27
C LEU A 55 -12.22 4.74 -1.81
N PRO A 56 -11.20 4.92 -2.67
CA PRO A 56 -9.94 5.55 -2.26
C PRO A 56 -10.13 6.98 -1.75
N VAL A 57 -10.97 7.80 -2.40
CA VAL A 57 -11.26 9.16 -1.95
C VAL A 57 -11.99 9.17 -0.60
N VAL A 58 -12.97 8.30 -0.41
CA VAL A 58 -13.66 8.16 0.88
C VAL A 58 -12.67 7.71 1.95
N ASN A 59 -11.89 6.68 1.69
CA ASN A 59 -10.89 6.16 2.64
C ASN A 59 -9.86 7.23 3.03
N ALA A 60 -9.42 8.07 2.09
CA ALA A 60 -8.48 9.16 2.37
C ALA A 60 -9.08 10.29 3.23
N ASN A 61 -10.42 10.40 3.28
CA ASN A 61 -11.12 11.43 4.03
C ASN A 61 -11.82 10.91 5.30
N VAL A 62 -11.75 9.59 5.57
CA VAL A 62 -12.25 9.03 6.83
C VAL A 62 -11.21 9.30 7.92
N PRO A 63 -11.57 10.00 9.02
CA PRO A 63 -10.66 10.17 10.15
C PRO A 63 -10.28 8.81 10.74
N TYR A 64 -9.03 8.67 11.16
CA TYR A 64 -8.60 7.47 11.87
C TYR A 64 -9.46 7.26 13.12
N ALA A 65 -9.92 6.02 13.33
CA ALA A 65 -10.74 5.69 14.50
C ALA A 65 -9.94 5.79 15.82
N ASP A 66 -8.63 5.64 15.73
CA ASP A 66 -7.71 5.65 16.88
C ASP A 66 -6.60 6.69 16.67
N ILE A 67 -6.78 7.88 17.25
CA ILE A 67 -5.84 9.00 17.13
C ILE A 67 -4.90 9.01 18.33
N VAL A 68 -3.61 9.21 18.05
CA VAL A 68 -2.54 9.37 19.04
C VAL A 68 -2.78 10.61 19.89
N LYS A 69 -2.77 10.42 21.20
CA LYS A 69 -2.84 11.48 22.19
C LYS A 69 -1.45 11.77 22.78
N ALA A 70 -1.29 12.95 23.34
CA ALA A 70 -0.06 13.30 24.04
C ALA A 70 0.22 12.30 25.19
N GLY A 71 1.41 11.73 25.19
CA GLY A 71 1.83 10.72 26.16
C GLY A 71 1.52 9.27 25.76
N ASP A 72 0.88 9.03 24.63
CA ASP A 72 0.73 7.68 24.11
C ASP A 72 2.09 7.09 23.75
N VAL A 73 2.28 5.84 24.11
CA VAL A 73 3.45 5.02 23.75
C VAL A 73 2.92 3.75 23.10
N VAL A 74 3.49 3.37 21.99
CA VAL A 74 3.17 2.09 21.31
C VAL A 74 4.21 1.07 21.68
N GLU A 75 3.77 -0.13 22.03
CA GLU A 75 4.61 -1.25 22.42
C GLU A 75 4.53 -2.39 21.41
N LEU A 76 5.69 -2.95 21.10
CA LEU A 76 5.85 -4.06 20.18
C LEU A 76 6.43 -5.27 20.93
N GLN A 77 6.42 -6.39 20.24
CA GLN A 77 7.00 -7.63 20.75
C GLN A 77 8.46 -7.43 21.16
N GLY A 78 8.82 -7.96 22.35
CA GLY A 78 10.16 -7.86 22.91
C GLY A 78 10.44 -6.53 23.56
N ASP A 79 9.43 -5.94 24.19
CA ASP A 79 9.49 -4.71 24.99
C ASP A 79 10.04 -3.48 24.23
N VAL A 80 9.99 -3.53 22.90
CA VAL A 80 10.34 -2.38 22.07
C VAL A 80 9.19 -1.39 22.09
N THR A 81 9.50 -0.13 22.36
CA THR A 81 8.51 0.93 22.41
C THR A 81 8.92 2.11 21.53
N PHE A 82 7.94 2.90 21.09
CA PHE A 82 8.18 4.21 20.51
C PHE A 82 7.03 5.16 20.84
N VAL A 83 7.31 6.45 20.79
CA VAL A 83 6.34 7.52 21.03
C VAL A 83 5.83 8.01 19.68
N PRO A 84 4.60 7.69 19.29
CA PRO A 84 4.03 8.19 18.05
C PRO A 84 3.72 9.68 18.15
N GLU A 85 3.74 10.38 17.02
CA GLU A 85 3.44 11.81 16.96
C GLU A 85 1.96 12.07 17.25
N THR A 86 1.69 13.05 18.10
CA THR A 86 0.31 13.41 18.49
C THR A 86 -0.51 13.84 17.28
N GLY A 87 -1.74 13.35 17.18
CA GLY A 87 -2.66 13.64 16.07
C GLY A 87 -2.55 12.67 14.92
N TRP A 88 -1.53 11.80 14.88
CA TRP A 88 -1.44 10.72 13.89
C TRP A 88 -2.45 9.62 14.23
N GLY A 89 -2.91 8.89 13.20
CA GLY A 89 -3.79 7.74 13.37
C GLY A 89 -3.00 6.45 13.60
N ILE A 90 -3.40 5.66 14.60
CA ILE A 90 -2.87 4.30 14.75
C ILE A 90 -3.68 3.38 13.84
N THR A 91 -3.04 2.84 12.79
CA THR A 91 -3.68 1.89 11.87
C THR A 91 -3.43 0.45 12.26
N SER A 92 -2.32 0.18 12.94
CA SER A 92 -2.06 -1.08 13.62
C SER A 92 -1.09 -0.88 14.78
N GLY A 93 -1.17 -1.72 15.79
CA GLY A 93 -0.33 -1.62 16.98
C GLY A 93 -1.16 -1.56 18.25
N VAL A 94 -0.48 -1.61 19.39
CA VAL A 94 -1.11 -1.61 20.71
C VAL A 94 -0.37 -0.61 21.60
N ARG A 95 -1.13 0.22 22.33
CA ARG A 95 -0.53 1.12 23.32
C ARG A 95 0.07 0.35 24.47
N ALA A 96 1.20 0.82 24.95
CA ALA A 96 1.82 0.31 26.17
C ALA A 96 0.82 0.34 27.34
N GLY A 97 0.79 -0.75 28.10
CA GLY A 97 -0.15 -0.93 29.20
C GLY A 97 -1.52 -1.50 28.79
N ASN A 98 -1.81 -1.62 27.49
CA ASN A 98 -3.04 -2.24 26.97
C ASN A 98 -2.71 -3.61 26.35
N ALA A 99 -2.09 -4.51 27.10
CA ALA A 99 -1.71 -5.82 26.57
C ALA A 99 -2.87 -6.51 25.88
N PRO A 100 -2.66 -7.09 24.67
CA PRO A 100 -3.69 -7.86 23.97
C PRO A 100 -4.14 -9.06 24.81
N LEU A 101 -5.34 -9.56 24.51
CA LEU A 101 -5.87 -10.78 25.17
C LEU A 101 -4.95 -12.01 24.96
N SER A 102 -4.15 -12.02 23.90
CA SER A 102 -3.12 -13.04 23.64
C SER A 102 -1.94 -12.98 24.62
N GLY A 103 -1.77 -11.89 25.36
CA GLY A 103 -0.64 -11.63 26.22
C GLY A 103 0.65 -11.19 25.51
N GLU A 104 0.67 -11.21 24.18
CA GLU A 104 1.82 -10.80 23.38
C GLU A 104 1.51 -9.55 22.57
N TYR A 105 2.42 -8.57 22.60
CA TYR A 105 2.36 -7.41 21.74
C TYR A 105 2.68 -7.79 20.28
N PRO A 106 2.13 -7.07 19.30
CA PRO A 106 2.40 -7.36 17.90
C PRO A 106 3.85 -7.06 17.52
N ALA A 107 4.40 -7.81 16.57
CA ALA A 107 5.72 -7.54 16.01
C ALA A 107 5.77 -6.29 15.13
N THR A 108 4.62 -5.76 14.73
CA THR A 108 4.52 -4.60 13.81
C THR A 108 3.51 -3.61 14.33
N ALA A 109 3.86 -2.34 14.26
CA ALA A 109 2.94 -1.23 14.50
C ALA A 109 3.06 -0.18 13.39
N THR A 110 1.95 0.45 13.06
CA THR A 110 1.87 1.45 12.00
C THR A 110 1.05 2.65 12.45
N VAL A 111 1.60 3.82 12.24
CA VAL A 111 0.89 5.09 12.41
C VAL A 111 0.95 5.90 11.11
N GLU A 112 -0.09 6.65 10.84
CA GLU A 112 -0.23 7.39 9.59
C GLU A 112 -0.78 8.80 9.84
N ASP A 113 -0.27 9.75 9.09
CA ASP A 113 -0.87 11.08 8.95
C ASP A 113 -0.96 11.43 7.47
N ARG A 114 -2.19 11.60 6.96
CA ARG A 114 -2.48 11.86 5.55
C ARG A 114 -1.83 10.81 4.64
N ALA A 115 -0.83 11.20 3.87
CA ALA A 115 -0.10 10.33 2.93
C ALA A 115 1.24 9.83 3.47
N VAL A 116 1.58 10.16 4.73
CA VAL A 116 2.83 9.69 5.38
C VAL A 116 2.51 8.51 6.28
N LYS A 117 3.21 7.43 6.04
CA LYS A 117 3.09 6.18 6.80
C LYS A 117 4.39 5.90 7.53
N PHE A 118 4.31 5.64 8.83
CA PHE A 118 5.43 5.21 9.67
C PHE A 118 5.13 3.84 10.25
N THR A 119 5.98 2.87 9.97
CA THR A 119 5.85 1.48 10.41
C THR A 119 7.10 1.08 11.17
N VAL A 120 6.92 0.45 12.32
CA VAL A 120 7.99 -0.18 13.10
C VAL A 120 7.75 -1.68 13.12
N HIS A 121 8.78 -2.45 12.81
CA HIS A 121 8.76 -3.91 12.85
C HIS A 121 9.90 -4.43 13.73
N THR A 122 9.63 -5.47 14.52
CA THR A 122 10.63 -6.12 15.36
C THR A 122 10.72 -7.61 15.06
N ALA A 123 11.94 -8.15 15.04
CA ALA A 123 12.20 -9.58 14.89
C ALA A 123 13.50 -9.97 15.61
N PRO A 124 13.69 -11.24 15.99
CA PRO A 124 14.99 -11.73 16.42
C PRO A 124 16.04 -11.46 15.34
N PHE A 125 17.21 -10.94 15.75
CA PHE A 125 18.29 -10.62 14.82
C PHE A 125 19.65 -10.70 15.51
N ASP A 126 20.57 -11.45 14.89
CA ASP A 126 21.97 -11.59 15.33
C ASP A 126 22.88 -10.72 14.45
N GLY A 127 23.27 -9.58 14.95
CA GLY A 127 24.13 -8.65 14.25
C GLY A 127 24.09 -7.24 14.82
N ASP A 128 24.63 -6.31 14.06
CA ASP A 128 24.56 -4.89 14.34
C ASP A 128 23.56 -4.16 13.44
N ALA A 129 23.33 -2.88 13.70
CA ALA A 129 22.36 -2.08 12.96
C ALA A 129 22.71 -1.93 11.46
N ASN A 130 24.00 -1.92 11.09
CA ASN A 130 24.40 -1.84 9.68
C ASN A 130 24.07 -3.14 8.95
N LYS A 131 24.37 -4.30 9.55
CA LYS A 131 24.02 -5.61 8.96
C LYS A 131 22.51 -5.77 8.81
N LEU A 132 21.74 -5.28 9.79
CA LEU A 132 20.27 -5.28 9.68
C LEU A 132 19.82 -4.42 8.50
N LEU A 133 20.38 -3.24 8.33
CA LEU A 133 20.07 -2.34 7.23
C LEU A 133 20.45 -2.95 5.88
N ASP A 134 21.66 -3.55 5.76
CA ASP A 134 22.10 -4.30 4.56
C ASP A 134 21.11 -5.42 4.19
N GLN A 135 20.61 -6.15 5.19
CA GLN A 135 19.61 -7.20 4.98
C GLN A 135 18.27 -6.63 4.48
N ILE A 136 17.83 -5.51 5.06
CA ILE A 136 16.60 -4.82 4.63
C ILE A 136 16.74 -4.35 3.17
N GLU A 137 17.88 -3.76 2.79
CA GLU A 137 18.18 -3.34 1.43
C GLU A 137 18.10 -4.54 0.46
N THR A 138 18.83 -5.61 0.77
CA THR A 138 18.86 -6.82 -0.06
C THR A 138 17.47 -7.44 -0.22
N THR A 139 16.68 -7.50 0.87
CA THR A 139 15.33 -8.06 0.84
C THR A 139 14.38 -7.17 0.03
N SER A 140 14.50 -5.86 0.18
CA SER A 140 13.69 -4.88 -0.57
C SER A 140 13.96 -4.95 -2.06
N ASP A 141 15.21 -5.09 -2.47
CA ASP A 141 15.60 -5.23 -3.88
C ASP A 141 15.08 -6.55 -4.48
N ALA A 142 15.16 -7.65 -3.74
CA ALA A 142 14.67 -8.95 -4.16
C ALA A 142 13.15 -8.98 -4.36
N VAL A 143 12.38 -8.32 -3.50
CA VAL A 143 10.90 -8.25 -3.58
C VAL A 143 10.45 -7.29 -4.68
N ASN A 144 11.14 -6.17 -4.85
CA ASN A 144 10.72 -5.12 -5.78
C ASN A 144 11.10 -5.40 -7.24
N HIS A 145 11.94 -6.41 -7.55
CA HIS A 145 12.32 -6.79 -8.92
C HIS A 145 12.56 -5.57 -9.85
N GLY A 146 13.30 -4.57 -9.35
CA GLY A 146 13.56 -3.33 -10.08
C GLY A 146 12.38 -2.35 -10.16
N ARG A 147 11.33 -2.55 -9.37
CA ARG A 147 10.19 -1.62 -9.30
C ARG A 147 10.39 -0.59 -8.18
N VAL A 148 10.76 0.60 -8.62
CA VAL A 148 10.22 1.91 -8.17
C VAL A 148 10.62 2.43 -6.79
N VAL A 149 10.89 1.63 -5.78
CA VAL A 149 11.31 2.11 -4.46
C VAL A 149 12.62 1.42 -4.09
N GLN A 150 13.69 2.17 -4.02
CA GLN A 150 15.01 1.67 -3.65
C GLN A 150 15.43 2.29 -2.33
N VAL A 151 15.98 1.48 -1.45
CA VAL A 151 16.80 1.99 -0.35
C VAL A 151 18.14 2.37 -0.97
N ALA A 152 18.48 3.63 -0.97
CA ALA A 152 19.65 4.12 -1.70
C ALA A 152 20.42 5.14 -0.86
N GLY A 153 21.74 5.07 -0.93
CA GLY A 153 22.64 6.07 -0.36
C GLY A 153 23.56 5.49 0.71
N ALA A 154 24.49 6.33 1.16
CA ALA A 154 25.39 5.97 2.24
C ALA A 154 24.61 5.82 3.55
N HIS A 155 24.91 4.76 4.30
CA HIS A 155 24.38 4.60 5.64
C HIS A 155 24.84 5.75 6.52
N THR A 156 23.91 6.31 7.26
CA THR A 156 24.17 7.39 8.21
C THR A 156 23.83 6.91 9.60
N THR A 157 24.68 7.26 10.57
CA THR A 157 24.40 6.93 11.98
C THR A 157 23.27 7.80 12.51
N ILE A 158 22.31 7.18 13.18
CA ILE A 158 21.27 7.83 13.97
C ILE A 158 21.37 7.37 15.42
N VAL A 159 21.00 8.24 16.35
CA VAL A 159 21.04 7.92 17.79
C VAL A 159 19.66 8.17 18.37
N THR A 160 19.15 7.20 19.14
CA THR A 160 17.89 7.36 19.87
C THR A 160 18.06 8.31 21.06
N ASP A 161 16.96 8.79 21.60
CA ASP A 161 16.96 9.67 22.79
C ASP A 161 17.53 8.96 24.04
N GLN A 162 17.60 7.62 24.02
CA GLN A 162 18.26 6.82 25.07
C GLN A 162 19.73 6.51 24.77
N GLY A 163 20.31 7.08 23.69
CA GLY A 163 21.72 6.91 23.35
C GLY A 163 22.04 5.68 22.51
N LYS A 164 21.06 4.88 22.09
CA LYS A 164 21.30 3.71 21.22
C LYS A 164 21.66 4.16 19.81
N GLN A 165 22.78 3.66 19.32
CA GLN A 165 23.20 3.88 17.93
C GLN A 165 22.46 2.93 16.98
N GLY A 166 22.03 3.48 15.86
CA GLY A 166 21.43 2.77 14.74
C GLY A 166 22.00 3.24 13.40
N ALA A 167 21.56 2.60 12.35
CA ALA A 167 21.89 2.97 10.97
C ALA A 167 20.60 3.43 10.25
N THR A 168 20.74 4.39 9.33
CA THR A 168 19.62 4.87 8.53
C THR A 168 20.04 5.07 7.08
N ALA A 169 19.12 4.84 6.16
CA ALA A 169 19.26 5.10 4.73
C ALA A 169 17.99 5.77 4.18
N ARG A 170 18.13 6.37 2.99
CA ARG A 170 17.02 7.02 2.31
C ARG A 170 16.26 6.03 1.43
N ILE A 171 14.97 6.22 1.34
CA ILE A 171 14.10 5.53 0.39
C ILE A 171 13.75 6.53 -0.70
N THR A 172 13.97 6.15 -1.96
CA THR A 172 13.67 6.98 -3.13
C THR A 172 12.86 6.21 -4.15
N GLY A 173 11.86 6.86 -4.71
CA GLY A 173 11.02 6.36 -5.79
C GLY A 173 10.45 7.51 -6.62
N PRO A 174 9.80 7.25 -7.77
CA PRO A 174 9.33 8.29 -8.69
C PRO A 174 8.37 9.31 -8.08
N ARG A 175 7.56 8.91 -7.12
CA ARG A 175 6.61 9.78 -6.40
C ARG A 175 6.58 9.49 -4.90
N THR A 176 7.55 8.72 -4.42
CA THR A 176 7.63 8.29 -3.02
C THR A 176 9.04 8.58 -2.53
N ALA A 177 9.14 9.18 -1.37
CA ALA A 177 10.38 9.35 -0.63
C ALA A 177 10.19 8.85 0.80
N GLY A 178 11.31 8.55 1.47
CA GLY A 178 11.22 8.07 2.83
C GLY A 178 12.59 7.87 3.46
N VAL A 179 12.54 7.26 4.63
CA VAL A 179 13.71 6.86 5.40
C VAL A 179 13.46 5.50 6.02
N VAL A 180 14.49 4.68 6.05
CA VAL A 180 14.55 3.48 6.85
C VAL A 180 15.60 3.65 7.94
N ALA A 181 15.30 3.21 9.15
CA ALA A 181 16.24 3.16 10.25
C ALA A 181 16.25 1.76 10.87
N ALA A 182 17.42 1.28 11.21
CA ALA A 182 17.66 -0.02 11.81
C ALA A 182 18.35 0.15 13.16
N PHE A 183 17.86 -0.56 14.16
CA PHE A 183 18.45 -0.65 15.49
C PHE A 183 18.54 -2.11 15.92
N VAL A 184 19.44 -2.43 16.82
CA VAL A 184 19.50 -3.76 17.42
C VAL A 184 19.58 -3.64 18.96
N PHE A 185 18.58 -4.19 19.63
CA PHE A 185 18.46 -4.21 21.09
C PHE A 185 18.48 -5.66 21.58
N ASN A 186 19.49 -6.07 22.34
CA ASN A 186 19.54 -7.38 23.01
C ASN A 186 19.18 -8.58 22.08
N GLY A 187 19.76 -8.65 20.86
CA GLY A 187 19.48 -9.73 19.90
C GLY A 187 18.13 -9.58 19.18
N ARG A 188 17.53 -8.40 19.24
CA ARG A 188 16.31 -8.06 18.49
C ARG A 188 16.58 -6.91 17.52
N GLY A 189 16.33 -7.16 16.28
CA GLY A 189 16.34 -6.14 15.23
C GLY A 189 15.05 -5.34 15.26
N VAL A 190 15.17 -4.04 15.08
CA VAL A 190 14.07 -3.09 14.95
C VAL A 190 14.26 -2.33 13.65
N GLU A 191 13.33 -2.48 12.77
CA GLU A 191 13.23 -1.75 11.51
C GLU A 191 12.16 -0.67 11.65
N ALA A 192 12.49 0.57 11.36
CA ALA A 192 11.54 1.68 11.29
C ALA A 192 11.55 2.27 9.88
N VAL A 193 10.42 2.20 9.20
CA VAL A 193 10.24 2.68 7.83
C VAL A 193 9.23 3.80 7.80
N ALA A 194 9.63 4.94 7.27
CA ALA A 194 8.72 6.02 6.95
C ALA A 194 8.67 6.23 5.43
N THR A 195 7.48 6.30 4.87
CA THR A 195 7.27 6.59 3.45
C THR A 195 6.15 7.59 3.27
N GLY A 196 6.28 8.43 2.26
CA GLY A 196 5.28 9.43 1.89
C GLY A 196 5.53 9.96 0.48
N PRO A 197 4.74 10.94 0.02
CA PRO A 197 5.01 11.64 -1.23
C PRO A 197 6.38 12.28 -1.24
N SER A 198 7.03 12.34 -2.41
CA SER A 198 8.36 12.92 -2.57
C SER A 198 8.44 14.43 -2.26
N ASP A 199 7.30 15.10 -2.26
CA ASP A 199 7.10 16.52 -1.94
C ASP A 199 6.63 16.77 -0.50
N THR A 200 6.77 15.76 0.37
CA THR A 200 6.45 15.87 1.81
C THR A 200 7.24 17.02 2.43
N GLY A 201 6.53 17.93 3.07
CA GLY A 201 7.11 19.11 3.70
C GLY A 201 8.01 18.81 4.92
N PRO A 202 8.65 19.83 5.50
CA PRO A 202 9.61 19.65 6.60
C PRO A 202 8.96 19.15 7.90
N GLU A 203 7.74 19.53 8.20
CA GLU A 203 7.08 19.15 9.47
C GLU A 203 6.82 17.63 9.60
N PRO A 204 6.21 16.94 8.61
CA PRO A 204 6.07 15.49 8.68
C PRO A 204 7.43 14.78 8.73
N THR A 205 8.45 15.31 8.06
CA THR A 205 9.81 14.77 8.12
C THR A 205 10.38 14.88 9.53
N ALA A 206 10.23 16.03 10.20
CA ALA A 206 10.66 16.22 11.58
C ALA A 206 9.92 15.28 12.55
N ALA A 207 8.61 15.10 12.37
CA ALA A 207 7.80 14.16 13.14
C ALA A 207 8.32 12.72 13.02
N VAL A 208 8.61 12.27 11.80
CA VAL A 208 9.21 10.95 11.56
C VAL A 208 10.52 10.78 12.31
N PHE A 209 11.43 11.75 12.25
CA PHE A 209 12.70 11.66 12.99
C PHE A 209 12.52 11.69 14.50
N ARG A 210 11.53 12.41 15.05
CA ARG A 210 11.18 12.35 16.47
C ARG A 210 10.73 10.93 16.83
N MET A 211 9.85 10.33 16.07
CA MET A 211 9.38 8.95 16.26
C MET A 211 10.51 7.93 16.19
N ILE A 212 11.42 8.04 15.21
CA ILE A 212 12.59 7.15 15.09
C ILE A 212 13.48 7.27 16.33
N ARG A 213 13.77 8.49 16.80
CA ARG A 213 14.63 8.69 17.98
C ARG A 213 13.98 8.25 19.28
N SER A 214 12.65 8.24 19.34
CA SER A 214 11.92 7.77 20.53
C SER A 214 11.91 6.25 20.68
N ILE A 215 12.39 5.50 19.66
CA ILE A 215 12.47 4.04 19.73
C ILE A 215 13.40 3.64 20.89
N SER A 216 12.90 2.78 21.74
CA SER A 216 13.57 2.41 22.99
C SER A 216 13.26 0.97 23.40
N HIS A 217 14.13 0.44 24.25
CA HIS A 217 13.96 -0.85 24.91
C HIS A 217 14.31 -0.68 26.40
N PRO A 218 13.41 -1.05 27.33
CA PRO A 218 13.54 -0.71 28.74
C PRO A 218 14.79 -1.29 29.44
N GLY A 219 15.47 -2.26 28.86
CA GLY A 219 16.67 -2.86 29.39
C GLY A 219 18.00 -2.15 29.09
N GLU A 220 18.05 -1.15 28.20
CA GLU A 220 19.30 -0.50 27.75
C GLU A 220 19.52 0.93 28.27
N GLY A 221 18.57 1.51 28.98
CA GLY A 221 18.66 2.91 29.47
C GLY A 221 19.36 3.13 30.81
N LYS A 222 20.06 2.14 31.34
CA LYS A 222 20.79 2.23 32.65
C LYS A 222 22.20 1.67 32.51
N GLN A 223 23.07 2.36 31.80
CA GLN A 223 24.51 2.26 32.00
C GLN A 223 25.08 3.65 32.25
#